data_c85e037f49caa1dfffbf8f3ddbd15311
#
_entry.id   c85e037f49caa1dfffbf8f3ddbd15311
#
_cell.length_a   1.000
_cell.length_b   1.000
_cell.length_c   1.000
_cell.angle_alpha   90.00
_cell.angle_beta   90.00
_cell.angle_gamma   90.00
#
_symmetry.space_group_name_H-M   'P 1'
#
loop_
_entity.id
_entity.type
_entity.pdbx_description
1 polymer ?
#
loop_
_entity_poly.entity_id
_entity_poly.type
_entity_poly.pdbx_seq_one_letter_code
_entity_poly.pdbx_strand_id
1 'polypeptide(L)'
;MRMNALERMHYAHICYNAANLAKSLNYDQISVIEYGVAGGRGLLILEEYAEEIKKLLNVKINIYGFDSGSGLPEPKDYRDIPYHWKKGFFSMDEKSLRSKLKSASLIIGDIGLTSKDFFSKYNPAPIGAIIHDFDFYTSTKIALSMLKVDTKFFLPRVFCYFDDV
;
A
#
# COMPACT_ATOMS: atom_id res chain seq x y z
N MET A 1 4.71 -27.91 17.44
CA MET A 1 5.04 -26.83 16.51
C MET A 1 3.74 -26.10 16.18
N ARG A 2 3.48 -24.92 16.75
CA ARG A 2 2.30 -24.13 16.36
C ARG A 2 2.64 -23.50 15.01
N MET A 3 1.97 -23.95 13.94
CA MET A 3 1.94 -23.20 12.71
C MET A 3 1.11 -21.93 12.97
N ASN A 4 1.76 -20.83 13.29
CA ASN A 4 1.09 -19.54 13.23
C ASN A 4 0.76 -19.31 11.76
N ALA A 5 -0.52 -19.41 11.40
CA ALA A 5 -0.97 -19.01 10.07
C ALA A 5 -0.58 -17.55 9.88
N LEU A 6 0.10 -17.24 8.78
CA LEU A 6 0.44 -15.85 8.45
C LEU A 6 -0.87 -15.08 8.25
N GLU A 7 -1.05 -14.00 8.97
CA GLU A 7 -2.18 -13.10 8.76
C GLU A 7 -1.97 -12.36 7.43
N ARG A 8 -3.03 -12.19 6.60
CA ARG A 8 -2.94 -11.57 5.28
C ARG A 8 -1.80 -12.17 4.41
N MET A 9 -1.80 -13.48 4.21
CA MET A 9 -0.75 -14.21 3.46
C MET A 9 -0.46 -13.62 2.07
N HIS A 10 -1.46 -13.04 1.42
CA HIS A 10 -1.31 -12.34 0.14
C HIS A 10 -0.35 -11.14 0.23
N TYR A 11 -0.36 -10.39 1.35
CA TYR A 11 0.61 -9.31 1.60
C TYR A 11 2.04 -9.85 1.71
N ALA A 12 2.23 -10.90 2.52
CA ALA A 12 3.53 -11.56 2.64
C ALA A 12 4.03 -12.06 1.28
N HIS A 13 3.15 -12.67 0.49
CA HIS A 13 3.47 -13.23 -0.83
C HIS A 13 4.00 -12.18 -1.80
N ILE A 14 3.27 -11.07 -1.98
CA ILE A 14 3.69 -10.03 -2.94
C ILE A 14 4.94 -9.28 -2.46
N CYS A 15 5.08 -9.00 -1.16
CA CYS A 15 6.25 -8.35 -0.60
C CYS A 15 7.51 -9.22 -0.74
N TYR A 16 7.39 -10.53 -0.43
CA TYR A 16 8.50 -11.44 -0.58
C TYR A 16 8.96 -11.57 -2.04
N ASN A 17 8.02 -11.73 -2.99
CA ASN A 17 8.35 -11.83 -4.41
C ASN A 17 8.97 -10.54 -4.95
N ALA A 18 8.48 -9.37 -4.53
CA ALA A 18 9.06 -8.09 -4.90
C ALA A 18 10.50 -7.94 -4.36
N ALA A 19 10.73 -8.28 -3.10
CA ALA A 19 12.05 -8.22 -2.50
C ALA A 19 13.02 -9.26 -3.11
N ASN A 20 12.53 -10.45 -3.45
CA ASN A 20 13.35 -11.48 -4.11
C ASN A 20 13.76 -11.05 -5.53
N LEU A 21 12.84 -10.42 -6.29
CA LEU A 21 13.16 -9.82 -7.58
C LEU A 21 14.19 -8.69 -7.40
N ALA A 22 13.98 -7.79 -6.43
CA ALA A 22 14.92 -6.72 -6.14
C ALA A 22 16.33 -7.24 -5.85
N LYS A 23 16.43 -8.27 -5.02
CA LYS A 23 17.70 -8.93 -4.72
C LYS A 23 18.38 -9.48 -5.97
N SER A 24 17.63 -10.13 -6.85
CA SER A 24 18.16 -10.67 -8.11
C SER A 24 18.66 -9.60 -9.09
N LEU A 25 18.15 -8.37 -8.94
CA LEU A 25 18.51 -7.20 -9.71
C LEU A 25 19.54 -6.30 -9.00
N ASN A 26 20.08 -6.74 -7.86
CA ASN A 26 21.04 -6.01 -7.02
C ASN A 26 20.50 -4.69 -6.43
N TYR A 27 19.19 -4.60 -6.18
CA TYR A 27 18.62 -3.53 -5.37
C TYR A 27 18.69 -3.93 -3.89
N ASP A 28 19.12 -3.02 -3.03
CA ASP A 28 19.18 -3.18 -1.57
C ASP A 28 17.92 -2.69 -0.86
N GLN A 29 17.05 -1.97 -1.59
CA GLN A 29 15.79 -1.46 -1.07
C GLN A 29 14.72 -1.32 -2.14
N ILE A 30 13.46 -1.47 -1.71
CA ILE A 30 12.26 -1.24 -2.51
C ILE A 30 11.21 -0.48 -1.72
N SER A 31 10.16 -0.03 -2.41
CA SER A 31 8.96 0.52 -1.82
C SER A 31 7.77 -0.41 -2.01
N VAL A 32 6.89 -0.44 -1.01
CA VAL A 32 5.58 -1.10 -1.04
C VAL A 32 4.51 -0.06 -0.71
N ILE A 33 3.43 -0.06 -1.48
CA ILE A 33 2.31 0.87 -1.31
C ILE A 33 1.07 0.08 -0.90
N GLU A 34 0.34 0.57 0.10
CA GLU A 34 -1.02 0.17 0.44
C GLU A 34 -1.96 1.33 0.19
N TYR A 35 -2.97 1.12 -0.65
CA TYR A 35 -4.07 2.04 -0.89
C TYR A 35 -5.30 1.56 -0.12
N GLY A 36 -5.88 2.43 0.72
CA GLY A 36 -6.95 2.07 1.63
C GLY A 36 -6.39 1.44 2.91
N VAL A 37 -6.10 2.29 3.90
CA VAL A 37 -5.45 1.88 5.15
C VAL A 37 -6.47 1.63 6.26
N ALA A 38 -7.58 2.40 6.28
CA ALA A 38 -8.65 2.31 7.27
C ALA A 38 -8.12 2.25 8.72
N GLY A 39 -8.39 1.17 9.45
CA GLY A 39 -7.92 0.96 10.82
C GLY A 39 -6.42 0.66 10.96
N GLY A 40 -5.67 0.53 9.85
CA GLY A 40 -4.21 0.38 9.83
C GLY A 40 -3.68 -1.02 10.05
N ARG A 41 -4.54 -2.04 10.12
CA ARG A 41 -4.09 -3.42 10.36
C ARG A 41 -3.14 -3.91 9.26
N GLY A 42 -3.41 -3.53 8.00
CA GLY A 42 -2.55 -3.86 6.86
C GLY A 42 -1.15 -3.29 7.01
N LEU A 43 -1.02 -1.99 7.30
CA LEU A 43 0.29 -1.35 7.48
C LEU A 43 1.11 -1.96 8.62
N LEU A 44 0.46 -2.29 9.76
CA LEU A 44 1.15 -2.92 10.89
C LEU A 44 1.71 -4.29 10.51
N ILE A 45 0.94 -5.09 9.78
CA ILE A 45 1.39 -6.40 9.29
C ILE A 45 2.50 -6.24 8.24
N LEU A 46 2.41 -5.23 7.36
CA LEU A 46 3.47 -4.94 6.39
C LEU A 46 4.79 -4.60 7.07
N GLU A 47 4.78 -3.86 8.19
CA GLU A 47 6.00 -3.59 8.97
C GLU A 47 6.63 -4.88 9.50
N GLU A 48 5.82 -5.80 10.02
CA GLU A 48 6.29 -7.11 10.50
C GLU A 48 6.93 -7.90 9.34
N TYR A 49 6.25 -7.98 8.20
CA TYR A 49 6.79 -8.68 7.02
C TYR A 49 8.04 -8.01 6.46
N ALA A 50 8.10 -6.69 6.44
CA ALA A 50 9.28 -5.96 5.98
C ALA A 50 10.53 -6.32 6.80
N GLU A 51 10.39 -6.40 8.12
CA GLU A 51 11.49 -6.80 9.01
C GLU A 51 11.92 -8.25 8.79
N GLU A 52 10.97 -9.19 8.65
CA GLU A 52 11.30 -10.60 8.40
C GLU A 52 11.95 -10.80 7.02
N ILE A 53 11.42 -10.15 5.97
CA ILE A 53 11.98 -10.20 4.62
C ILE A 53 13.38 -9.59 4.59
N LYS A 54 13.61 -8.48 5.29
CA LYS A 54 14.93 -7.87 5.42
C LYS A 54 15.95 -8.82 6.03
N LYS A 55 15.57 -9.58 7.07
CA LYS A 55 16.45 -10.60 7.67
C LYS A 55 16.79 -11.71 6.69
N LEU A 56 15.81 -12.15 5.88
CA LEU A 56 15.96 -13.26 4.94
C LEU A 56 16.72 -12.90 3.65
N LEU A 57 16.41 -11.73 3.09
CA LEU A 57 16.87 -11.36 1.75
C LEU A 57 17.90 -10.23 1.75
N ASN A 58 18.08 -9.54 2.88
CA ASN A 58 18.89 -8.31 3.01
C ASN A 58 18.43 -7.20 2.06
N VAL A 59 17.09 -7.09 1.85
CA VAL A 59 16.45 -6.01 1.09
C VAL A 59 15.55 -5.24 2.03
N LYS A 60 15.74 -3.92 2.11
CA LYS A 60 14.89 -3.03 2.90
C LYS A 60 13.59 -2.74 2.17
N ILE A 61 12.46 -2.77 2.88
CA ILE A 61 11.15 -2.37 2.36
C ILE A 61 10.72 -1.07 3.02
N ASN A 62 10.53 -0.02 2.22
CA ASN A 62 9.92 1.23 2.65
C ASN A 62 8.41 1.15 2.38
N ILE A 63 7.59 1.38 3.40
CA ILE A 63 6.13 1.19 3.34
C ILE A 63 5.45 2.55 3.30
N TYR A 64 4.49 2.70 2.38
CA TYR A 64 3.67 3.89 2.22
C TYR A 64 2.19 3.50 2.19
N GLY A 65 1.40 4.03 3.12
CA GLY A 65 -0.04 3.85 3.14
C GLY A 65 -0.76 5.13 2.75
N PHE A 66 -1.69 5.03 1.81
CA PHE A 66 -2.52 6.16 1.37
C PHE A 66 -3.95 5.97 1.85
N ASP A 67 -4.50 7.00 2.48
CA ASP A 67 -5.87 7.00 2.95
C ASP A 67 -6.44 8.42 3.01
N SER A 68 -7.75 8.57 2.92
CA SER A 68 -8.42 9.85 3.12
C SER A 68 -8.37 10.33 4.58
N GLY A 69 -8.25 9.40 5.53
CA GLY A 69 -8.37 9.58 6.97
C GLY A 69 -9.82 9.76 7.46
N SER A 70 -10.72 10.17 6.58
CA SER A 70 -12.13 10.45 6.90
C SER A 70 -13.11 9.34 6.50
N GLY A 71 -12.57 8.21 6.00
CA GLY A 71 -13.34 7.10 5.45
C GLY A 71 -13.67 7.29 3.98
N LEU A 72 -14.59 6.47 3.45
CA LEU A 72 -14.96 6.50 2.04
C LEU A 72 -15.47 7.88 1.63
N PRO A 73 -15.06 8.41 0.45
CA PRO A 73 -15.57 9.68 -0.07
C PRO A 73 -17.04 9.54 -0.54
N GLU A 74 -17.61 10.60 -1.10
CA GLU A 74 -18.91 10.52 -1.79
C GLU A 74 -18.75 9.67 -3.06
N PRO A 75 -19.58 8.62 -3.28
CA PRO A 75 -19.56 7.86 -4.53
C PRO A 75 -19.81 8.77 -5.74
N LYS A 76 -19.00 8.63 -6.79
CA LYS A 76 -19.06 9.46 -8.01
C LYS A 76 -19.50 8.68 -9.24
N ASP A 77 -19.50 7.37 -9.16
CA ASP A 77 -19.79 6.47 -10.27
C ASP A 77 -20.68 5.32 -9.76
N TYR A 78 -21.53 4.73 -10.64
CA TYR A 78 -22.35 3.59 -10.26
C TYR A 78 -21.50 2.35 -9.88
N ARG A 79 -20.27 2.27 -10.39
CA ARG A 79 -19.29 1.24 -10.07
C ARG A 79 -18.65 1.39 -8.69
N ASP A 80 -18.83 2.53 -8.02
CA ASP A 80 -18.49 2.71 -6.61
C ASP A 80 -19.52 2.05 -5.69
N ILE A 81 -20.52 1.37 -6.26
CA ILE A 81 -21.57 0.59 -5.58
C ILE A 81 -22.28 1.42 -4.49
N PRO A 82 -22.87 2.59 -4.83
CA PRO A 82 -23.41 3.53 -3.84
C PRO A 82 -24.58 3.00 -3.00
N TYR A 83 -25.19 1.89 -3.39
CA TYR A 83 -26.21 1.21 -2.60
C TYR A 83 -25.60 0.35 -1.47
N HIS A 84 -24.32 0.00 -1.56
CA HIS A 84 -23.59 -0.82 -0.57
C HIS A 84 -22.63 0.05 0.26
N TRP A 85 -21.73 0.75 -0.39
CA TRP A 85 -20.72 1.58 0.24
C TRP A 85 -21.21 3.00 0.47
N LYS A 86 -21.09 3.50 1.70
CA LYS A 86 -21.53 4.84 2.09
C LYS A 86 -20.37 5.72 2.46
N LYS A 87 -20.50 7.02 2.18
CA LYS A 87 -19.58 8.04 2.65
C LYS A 87 -19.29 7.89 4.15
N GLY A 88 -18.03 7.99 4.53
CA GLY A 88 -17.60 7.93 5.92
C GLY A 88 -17.40 6.52 6.48
N PHE A 89 -17.71 5.46 5.74
CA PHE A 89 -17.34 4.11 6.15
C PHE A 89 -15.82 4.00 6.27
N PHE A 90 -15.33 3.17 7.21
CA PHE A 90 -13.91 2.94 7.45
C PHE A 90 -13.11 4.19 7.85
N SER A 91 -13.72 5.11 8.62
CA SER A 91 -12.99 6.26 9.17
C SER A 91 -11.82 5.81 10.04
N MET A 92 -10.72 6.57 10.00
CA MET A 92 -9.47 6.25 10.68
C MET A 92 -9.34 7.02 12.01
N ASP A 93 -8.84 6.36 13.05
CA ASP A 93 -8.20 7.05 14.18
C ASP A 93 -6.71 7.27 13.83
N GLU A 94 -6.43 8.35 13.11
CA GLU A 94 -5.09 8.66 12.63
C GLU A 94 -4.07 8.78 13.76
N LYS A 95 -4.45 9.42 14.88
CA LYS A 95 -3.55 9.61 16.02
C LYS A 95 -3.16 8.28 16.66
N SER A 96 -4.13 7.41 16.88
CA SER A 96 -3.89 6.07 17.40
C SER A 96 -3.03 5.25 16.46
N LEU A 97 -3.32 5.28 15.14
CA LEU A 97 -2.54 4.53 14.16
C LEU A 97 -1.09 5.03 14.10
N ARG A 98 -0.85 6.34 13.99
CA ARG A 98 0.51 6.90 13.97
C ARG A 98 1.33 6.53 15.20
N SER A 99 0.71 6.38 16.36
CA SER A 99 1.42 5.97 17.59
C SER A 99 1.87 4.51 17.58
N LYS A 100 1.28 3.68 16.73
CA LYS A 100 1.59 2.24 16.58
C LYS A 100 2.60 1.96 15.46
N LEU A 101 2.61 2.80 14.44
CA LEU A 101 3.53 2.65 13.30
C LEU A 101 4.97 2.93 13.73
N LYS A 102 5.90 2.12 13.25
CA LYS A 102 7.34 2.21 13.55
C LYS A 102 8.14 2.79 12.38
N SER A 103 7.80 2.43 11.16
CA SER A 103 8.56 2.73 9.95
C SER A 103 7.71 3.11 8.75
N ALA A 104 6.43 2.73 8.73
CA ALA A 104 5.55 3.03 7.62
C ALA A 104 5.17 4.54 7.59
N SER A 105 5.14 5.09 6.39
CA SER A 105 4.72 6.47 6.14
C SER A 105 3.23 6.51 5.81
N LEU A 106 2.42 7.10 6.69
CA LEU A 106 0.99 7.30 6.49
C LEU A 106 0.73 8.63 5.78
N ILE A 107 0.19 8.57 4.57
CA ILE A 107 -0.10 9.71 3.69
C ILE A 107 -1.60 9.93 3.67
N ILE A 108 -2.05 11.00 4.33
CA ILE A 108 -3.47 11.32 4.48
C ILE A 108 -3.88 12.38 3.46
N GLY A 109 -5.01 12.16 2.80
CA GLY A 109 -5.65 13.09 1.89
C GLY A 109 -6.30 12.41 0.68
N ASP A 110 -6.89 13.25 -0.19
CA ASP A 110 -7.46 12.78 -1.46
C ASP A 110 -6.39 12.14 -2.35
N ILE A 111 -6.64 10.91 -2.81
CA ILE A 111 -5.67 10.16 -3.63
C ILE A 111 -5.29 10.88 -4.92
N GLY A 112 -6.20 11.65 -5.51
CA GLY A 112 -5.94 12.42 -6.72
C GLY A 112 -4.96 13.58 -6.51
N LEU A 113 -4.78 14.03 -5.27
CA LEU A 113 -3.81 15.05 -4.88
C LEU A 113 -2.52 14.41 -4.37
N THR A 114 -2.63 13.52 -3.38
CA THR A 114 -1.46 12.92 -2.71
C THR A 114 -0.62 12.08 -3.65
N SER A 115 -1.22 11.42 -4.65
CA SER A 115 -0.51 10.63 -5.65
C SER A 115 0.38 11.48 -6.58
N LYS A 116 -0.02 12.71 -6.89
CA LYS A 116 0.74 13.61 -7.78
C LYS A 116 2.06 14.06 -7.14
N ASP A 117 2.02 14.34 -5.85
CA ASP A 117 3.17 14.88 -5.12
C ASP A 117 4.07 13.79 -4.53
N PHE A 118 3.62 12.54 -4.56
CA PHE A 118 4.30 11.43 -3.89
C PHE A 118 5.76 11.28 -4.31
N PHE A 119 6.02 11.21 -5.59
CA PHE A 119 7.36 10.94 -6.12
C PHE A 119 8.32 12.09 -5.86
N SER A 120 7.87 13.33 -6.00
CA SER A 120 8.69 14.52 -5.73
C SER A 120 8.96 14.70 -4.24
N LYS A 121 7.97 14.41 -3.39
CA LYS A 121 8.05 14.62 -1.95
C LYS A 121 8.85 13.53 -1.22
N TYR A 122 8.63 12.27 -1.60
CA TYR A 122 9.20 11.13 -0.87
C TYR A 122 10.40 10.49 -1.58
N ASN A 123 10.58 10.75 -2.88
CA ASN A 123 11.64 10.13 -3.71
C ASN A 123 11.82 8.64 -3.37
N PRO A 124 10.75 7.83 -3.52
CA PRO A 124 10.74 6.45 -3.05
C PRO A 124 11.79 5.60 -3.78
N ALA A 125 12.32 4.59 -3.10
CA ALA A 125 13.01 3.50 -3.77
C ALA A 125 12.06 2.83 -4.79
N PRO A 126 12.56 2.07 -5.78
CA PRO A 126 11.70 1.47 -6.80
C PRO A 126 10.54 0.70 -6.18
N ILE A 127 9.33 0.97 -6.63
CA ILE A 127 8.11 0.31 -6.17
C ILE A 127 8.11 -1.12 -6.69
N GLY A 128 8.08 -2.08 -5.77
CA GLY A 128 8.07 -3.50 -6.07
C GLY A 128 6.71 -4.18 -5.87
N ALA A 129 5.88 -3.64 -4.96
CA ALA A 129 4.54 -4.16 -4.73
C ALA A 129 3.53 -3.05 -4.41
N ILE A 130 2.28 -3.27 -4.82
CA ILE A 130 1.15 -2.38 -4.55
C ILE A 130 -0.05 -3.22 -4.11
N ILE A 131 -0.67 -2.82 -3.01
CA ILE A 131 -1.90 -3.37 -2.48
C ILE A 131 -3.00 -2.36 -2.78
N HIS A 132 -4.00 -2.77 -3.57
CA HIS A 132 -5.20 -2.00 -3.87
C HIS A 132 -6.34 -2.52 -3.01
N ASP A 133 -6.54 -1.87 -1.85
CA ASP A 133 -7.59 -2.15 -0.86
C ASP A 133 -8.56 -0.94 -0.80
N PHE A 134 -8.90 -0.42 -1.98
CA PHE A 134 -9.91 0.61 -2.17
C PHE A 134 -11.22 0.00 -2.60
N ASP A 135 -12.27 0.20 -1.82
CA ASP A 135 -13.63 -0.23 -2.15
C ASP A 135 -14.21 0.43 -3.41
N PHE A 136 -13.69 1.59 -3.82
CA PHE A 136 -14.23 2.37 -4.93
C PHE A 136 -13.45 2.18 -6.22
N TYR A 137 -14.17 1.88 -7.29
CA TYR A 137 -13.67 1.91 -8.67
C TYR A 137 -12.98 3.22 -9.01
N THR A 138 -13.60 4.36 -8.64
CA THR A 138 -13.04 5.69 -8.95
C THR A 138 -11.70 5.93 -8.26
N SER A 139 -11.55 5.52 -7.00
CA SER A 139 -10.30 5.62 -6.24
C SER A 139 -9.21 4.74 -6.84
N THR A 140 -9.53 3.48 -7.14
CA THR A 140 -8.60 2.52 -7.76
C THR A 140 -8.13 3.01 -9.13
N LYS A 141 -9.04 3.55 -9.97
CA LYS A 141 -8.69 4.14 -11.27
C LYS A 141 -7.70 5.30 -11.15
N ILE A 142 -7.89 6.16 -10.13
CA ILE A 142 -6.98 7.27 -9.86
C ILE A 142 -5.62 6.73 -9.39
N ALA A 143 -5.59 5.78 -8.45
CA ALA A 143 -4.37 5.16 -7.98
C ALA A 143 -3.55 4.52 -9.11
N LEU A 144 -4.20 3.80 -10.01
CA LEU A 144 -3.55 3.23 -11.20
C LEU A 144 -2.90 4.27 -12.11
N SER A 145 -3.34 5.54 -12.07
CA SER A 145 -2.69 6.61 -12.83
C SER A 145 -1.26 6.90 -12.38
N MET A 146 -0.88 6.53 -11.15
CA MET A 146 0.50 6.64 -10.66
C MET A 146 1.49 5.79 -11.46
N LEU A 147 1.02 4.72 -12.11
CA LEU A 147 1.87 3.87 -12.96
C LEU A 147 2.33 4.56 -14.26
N LYS A 148 1.83 5.77 -14.55
CA LYS A 148 2.21 6.57 -15.73
C LYS A 148 3.42 7.47 -15.54
N VAL A 149 4.01 7.48 -14.34
CA VAL A 149 5.23 8.25 -14.06
C VAL A 149 6.48 7.55 -14.59
N ASP A 150 7.65 8.20 -14.45
CA ASP A 150 8.93 7.68 -14.92
C ASP A 150 9.20 6.25 -14.39
N THR A 151 9.59 5.37 -15.30
CA THR A 151 9.85 3.94 -15.02
C THR A 151 10.95 3.70 -13.99
N LYS A 152 11.84 4.69 -13.75
CA LYS A 152 12.87 4.60 -12.71
C LYS A 152 12.31 4.38 -11.30
N PHE A 153 11.04 4.76 -11.07
CA PHE A 153 10.36 4.58 -9.79
C PHE A 153 9.76 3.18 -9.59
N PHE A 154 9.94 2.27 -10.53
CA PHE A 154 9.37 0.92 -10.45
C PHE A 154 10.44 -0.14 -10.68
N LEU A 155 10.27 -1.30 -10.03
CA LEU A 155 10.94 -2.51 -10.51
C LEU A 155 10.40 -2.88 -11.90
N PRO A 156 11.14 -3.63 -12.72
CA PRO A 156 10.68 -4.08 -14.05
C PRO A 156 9.37 -4.89 -14.00
N ARG A 157 9.04 -5.44 -12.82
CA ARG A 157 7.77 -6.07 -12.50
C ARG A 157 7.30 -5.58 -11.14
N VAL A 158 6.08 -5.04 -11.09
CA VAL A 158 5.38 -4.66 -9.87
C VAL A 158 4.35 -5.73 -9.55
N PHE A 159 4.38 -6.24 -8.32
CA PHE A 159 3.39 -7.21 -7.84
C PHE A 159 2.19 -6.46 -7.28
N CYS A 160 1.02 -6.70 -7.83
CA CYS A 160 -0.20 -6.05 -7.40
C CYS A 160 -1.17 -7.05 -6.76
N TYR A 161 -1.79 -6.65 -5.67
CA TYR A 161 -2.93 -7.33 -5.07
C TYR A 161 -4.12 -6.41 -5.11
N PHE A 162 -5.29 -6.92 -5.47
CA PHE A 162 -6.58 -6.22 -5.45
C PHE A 162 -7.51 -6.97 -4.52
N ASP A 163 -8.07 -6.28 -3.53
CA ASP A 163 -8.91 -6.91 -2.51
C ASP A 163 -10.34 -7.15 -3.04
N ASP A 164 -10.97 -6.11 -3.53
CA ASP A 164 -12.38 -6.12 -3.97
C ASP A 164 -12.52 -6.32 -5.49
N VAL A 165 -12.20 -7.51 -5.99
CA VAL A 165 -12.34 -7.87 -7.43
C VAL A 165 -13.16 -9.12 -7.65
#